data_7e307c1f6b74bd0d75945a356faef056
#
_entry.id   7e307c1f6b74bd0d75945a356faef056
#
_cell.length_a   1.000
_cell.length_b   1.000
_cell.length_c   1.000
_cell.angle_alpha   90.00
_cell.angle_beta   90.00
_cell.angle_gamma   90.00
#
_symmetry.space_group_name_H-M   'P 1'
#
loop_
_entity.id
_entity.type
_entity.pdbx_description
1 polymer ?
#
loop_
_entity_poly.entity_id
_entity_poly.type
_entity_poly.pdbx_seq_one_letter_code
_entity_poly.pdbx_strand_id
1 'polypeptide(L)'
;MQIYCHAYEKQVFKKAIDKPRNAVPVAVNASKIGVLSGFISARTIDYTESAVVEHNILVPPFVDQKLHERFKLLRTKIVAETQQSGARTFLITSTQSREGKTFTALNLAIAFAREVDHEVLLVDVNVKNPSVLKHLGIDEQPGLLDCLHDNAPLSDMLICPGIERLLFLPLGCGRLKDEALLRSRKMRGVLNQMKNCRKDLYIIFDGPALTDGIDAIVLSDFIDKTLFVVEHGAIKQHALAEAVGHLDKDKILGAVFNKRVV
;
A
#
# COMPACT_ATOMS: atom_id res chain seq x y z
N MET A 1 -3.17 6.31 19.90
CA MET A 1 -2.15 5.22 19.95
C MET A 1 -1.00 5.64 19.05
N GLN A 2 0.21 5.75 19.58
CA GLN A 2 1.37 6.14 18.78
C GLN A 2 2.06 4.88 18.28
N ILE A 3 2.17 4.72 16.97
CA ILE A 3 2.87 3.60 16.35
C ILE A 3 4.15 4.16 15.74
N TYR A 4 5.32 3.66 16.18
CA TYR A 4 6.62 4.15 15.72
C TYR A 4 7.18 3.21 14.65
N CYS A 5 7.52 3.74 13.48
CA CYS A 5 8.28 3.05 12.45
C CYS A 5 9.57 3.82 12.16
N HIS A 6 10.72 3.13 12.17
CA HIS A 6 12.01 3.75 11.86
C HIS A 6 12.39 3.37 10.43
N ALA A 7 12.75 4.35 9.60
CA ALA A 7 13.44 4.10 8.34
C ALA A 7 14.96 3.98 8.61
N TYR A 8 15.58 2.98 8.00
CA TYR A 8 17.04 2.78 8.08
C TYR A 8 17.75 3.48 6.93
N GLU A 9 18.95 4.04 7.23
CA GLU A 9 19.78 4.75 6.26
C GLU A 9 20.37 3.83 5.19
N LYS A 10 20.52 4.39 3.98
CA LYS A 10 21.11 3.75 2.77
C LYS A 10 22.52 3.17 2.96
N GLN A 11 23.28 3.54 4.01
CA GLN A 11 24.67 3.13 4.20
C GLN A 11 24.86 1.66 4.61
N VAL A 12 23.87 1.05 5.28
CA VAL A 12 23.97 -0.35 5.72
C VAL A 12 23.87 -1.32 4.54
N PHE A 13 23.19 -0.92 3.46
CA PHE A 13 22.93 -1.80 2.30
C PHE A 13 24.05 -1.77 1.25
N LYS A 14 24.82 -0.69 1.15
CA LYS A 14 25.93 -0.60 0.20
C LYS A 14 27.00 -1.69 0.42
N LYS A 15 27.17 -2.16 1.67
CA LYS A 15 28.08 -3.27 2.00
C LYS A 15 27.56 -4.67 1.67
N ALA A 16 26.26 -4.82 1.43
CA ALA A 16 25.66 -6.12 1.07
C ALA A 16 25.73 -6.40 -0.45
N ILE A 17 25.86 -5.35 -1.27
CA ILE A 17 25.90 -5.44 -2.74
C ILE A 17 27.29 -5.90 -3.25
N ASP A 18 28.36 -5.67 -2.49
CA ASP A 18 29.74 -5.98 -2.91
C ASP A 18 30.15 -7.47 -2.76
N LYS A 19 29.22 -8.36 -2.41
CA LYS A 19 29.49 -9.81 -2.43
C LYS A 19 28.84 -10.44 -3.65
N PRO A 20 29.61 -11.02 -4.58
CA PRO A 20 29.03 -11.79 -5.68
C PRO A 20 28.35 -13.02 -5.07
N ARG A 21 27.03 -13.01 -5.03
CA ARG A 21 26.23 -14.18 -4.72
C ARG A 21 25.76 -14.79 -6.03
N ASN A 22 26.13 -16.04 -6.25
CA ASN A 22 25.55 -16.87 -7.30
C ASN A 22 24.02 -16.79 -7.14
N ALA A 23 23.39 -16.05 -8.03
CA ALA A 23 21.95 -16.00 -8.13
C ALA A 23 21.47 -17.38 -8.55
N VAL A 24 20.94 -18.16 -7.65
CA VAL A 24 20.09 -19.30 -7.98
C VAL A 24 18.77 -18.68 -8.41
N PRO A 25 18.31 -18.86 -9.64
CA PRO A 25 16.99 -18.41 -10.04
C PRO A 25 15.99 -19.18 -9.18
N VAL A 26 15.32 -18.52 -8.26
CA VAL A 26 14.16 -19.07 -7.59
C VAL A 26 13.05 -19.07 -8.63
N ALA A 27 12.90 -20.18 -9.34
CA ALA A 27 11.74 -20.45 -10.15
C ALA A 27 10.54 -20.45 -9.20
N VAL A 28 9.80 -19.35 -9.17
CA VAL A 28 8.51 -19.29 -8.51
C VAL A 28 7.58 -20.20 -9.30
N ASN A 29 7.33 -21.36 -8.74
CA ASN A 29 6.46 -22.36 -9.34
C ASN A 29 5.04 -21.75 -9.41
N ALA A 30 4.59 -21.39 -10.60
CA ALA A 30 3.28 -20.81 -10.88
C ALA A 30 2.10 -21.67 -10.36
N SER A 31 2.36 -22.92 -9.95
CA SER A 31 1.39 -23.85 -9.40
C SER A 31 1.05 -23.63 -7.90
N LYS A 32 1.67 -22.66 -7.22
CA LYS A 32 1.39 -22.34 -5.80
C LYS A 32 0.73 -20.99 -5.58
N ILE A 33 0.33 -20.28 -6.62
CA ILE A 33 -0.54 -19.12 -6.48
C ILE A 33 -1.89 -19.67 -6.08
N GLY A 34 -2.22 -19.58 -4.80
CA GLY A 34 -3.57 -19.84 -4.32
C GLY A 34 -4.50 -18.97 -5.15
N VAL A 35 -5.28 -19.62 -6.00
CA VAL A 35 -6.24 -18.96 -6.87
C VAL A 35 -7.08 -18.07 -5.96
N LEU A 36 -6.90 -16.76 -6.06
CA LEU A 36 -7.82 -15.78 -5.48
C LEU A 36 -9.16 -16.03 -6.14
N SER A 37 -9.99 -16.86 -5.53
CA SER A 37 -11.20 -17.43 -6.11
C SER A 37 -12.27 -16.42 -6.54
N GLY A 38 -11.97 -15.12 -6.44
CA GLY A 38 -12.80 -14.03 -6.94
C GLY A 38 -12.15 -13.19 -8.06
N PHE A 39 -10.83 -13.39 -8.36
CA PHE A 39 -10.10 -12.61 -9.37
C PHE A 39 -9.25 -13.53 -10.25
N ILE A 40 -9.89 -14.33 -11.06
CA ILE A 40 -9.28 -15.42 -11.85
C ILE A 40 -8.29 -14.94 -12.93
N SER A 41 -8.28 -13.64 -13.28
CA SER A 41 -7.49 -13.12 -14.41
C SER A 41 -6.33 -12.20 -14.04
N ALA A 42 -5.87 -12.17 -12.78
CA ALA A 42 -4.75 -11.32 -12.41
C ALA A 42 -3.47 -11.72 -13.18
N ARG A 43 -2.82 -10.74 -13.81
CA ARG A 43 -1.56 -10.96 -14.56
C ARG A 43 -0.39 -11.06 -13.60
N THR A 44 0.52 -12.00 -13.84
CA THR A 44 1.76 -12.08 -13.07
C THR A 44 2.80 -11.16 -13.72
N ILE A 45 3.29 -10.18 -12.95
CA ILE A 45 4.36 -9.27 -13.34
C ILE A 45 5.28 -9.15 -12.14
N ASP A 46 6.42 -9.82 -12.18
CA ASP A 46 7.33 -9.90 -11.05
C ASP A 46 8.02 -8.55 -10.76
N TYR A 47 8.28 -8.28 -9.48
CA TYR A 47 9.09 -7.15 -9.06
C TYR A 47 10.56 -7.33 -9.49
N THR A 48 11.33 -6.22 -9.56
CA THR A 48 12.77 -6.29 -9.77
C THR A 48 13.53 -6.22 -8.43
N GLU A 49 14.55 -7.07 -8.30
CA GLU A 49 15.36 -7.14 -7.07
C GLU A 49 16.04 -5.79 -6.77
N SER A 50 16.55 -5.10 -7.78
CA SER A 50 17.20 -3.80 -7.62
C SER A 50 16.25 -2.75 -7.02
N ALA A 51 15.00 -2.69 -7.48
CA ALA A 51 14.03 -1.73 -6.97
C ALA A 51 13.62 -2.04 -5.53
N VAL A 52 13.35 -3.30 -5.19
CA VAL A 52 12.95 -3.66 -3.82
C VAL A 52 14.07 -3.42 -2.82
N VAL A 53 15.33 -3.62 -3.22
CA VAL A 53 16.49 -3.29 -2.38
C VAL A 53 16.66 -1.78 -2.23
N GLU A 54 16.61 -1.03 -3.33
CA GLU A 54 16.75 0.44 -3.30
C GLU A 54 15.70 1.10 -2.42
N HIS A 55 14.47 0.60 -2.47
CA HIS A 55 13.33 1.18 -1.74
C HIS A 55 13.07 0.52 -0.39
N ASN A 56 13.91 -0.41 0.07
CA ASN A 56 13.76 -1.15 1.33
C ASN A 56 12.40 -1.87 1.44
N ILE A 57 11.99 -2.56 0.40
CA ILE A 57 10.75 -3.33 0.39
C ILE A 57 11.01 -4.72 1.00
N LEU A 58 10.14 -5.14 1.91
CA LEU A 58 10.30 -6.34 2.73
C LEU A 58 10.00 -7.66 2.01
N VAL A 59 10.54 -7.82 0.81
CA VAL A 59 10.40 -9.05 0.02
C VAL A 59 11.58 -10.00 0.29
N PRO A 60 11.35 -11.30 0.60
CA PRO A 60 12.44 -12.27 0.71
C PRO A 60 13.21 -12.42 -0.60
N PRO A 61 14.54 -12.59 -0.56
CA PRO A 61 15.40 -12.70 0.62
C PRO A 61 15.92 -11.36 1.18
N PHE A 62 15.47 -10.21 0.65
CA PHE A 62 15.99 -8.86 0.90
C PHE A 62 15.35 -8.21 2.14
N VAL A 63 15.10 -8.98 3.19
CA VAL A 63 14.39 -8.50 4.39
C VAL A 63 15.35 -7.86 5.38
N ASP A 64 15.18 -6.57 5.68
CA ASP A 64 15.71 -5.98 6.91
C ASP A 64 14.90 -6.51 8.10
N GLN A 65 15.56 -7.29 8.97
CA GLN A 65 14.90 -7.97 10.07
C GLN A 65 14.25 -6.99 11.07
N LYS A 66 14.91 -5.86 11.35
CA LYS A 66 14.36 -4.87 12.29
C LYS A 66 13.15 -4.16 11.71
N LEU A 67 13.20 -3.83 10.44
CA LEU A 67 12.08 -3.22 9.72
C LEU A 67 10.92 -4.20 9.63
N HIS A 68 11.20 -5.47 9.33
CA HIS A 68 10.21 -6.54 9.30
C HIS A 68 9.45 -6.67 10.63
N GLU A 69 10.15 -6.74 11.75
CA GLU A 69 9.51 -6.84 13.07
C GLU A 69 8.63 -5.62 13.40
N ARG A 70 9.01 -4.44 12.93
CA ARG A 70 8.18 -3.23 13.10
C ARG A 70 6.89 -3.28 12.31
N PHE A 71 6.94 -3.73 11.04
CA PHE A 71 5.73 -3.87 10.24
C PHE A 71 4.84 -5.02 10.74
N LYS A 72 5.43 -6.10 11.24
CA LYS A 72 4.71 -7.16 11.93
C LYS A 72 3.97 -6.63 13.16
N LEU A 73 4.65 -5.84 14.00
CA LEU A 73 4.04 -5.21 15.16
C LEU A 73 2.93 -4.23 14.76
N LEU A 74 3.16 -3.41 13.71
CA LEU A 74 2.15 -2.47 13.19
C LEU A 74 0.91 -3.22 12.74
N ARG A 75 1.06 -4.26 11.92
CA ARG A 75 -0.05 -5.12 11.49
C ARG A 75 -0.80 -5.72 12.69
N THR A 76 -0.09 -6.31 13.66
CA THR A 76 -0.71 -6.91 14.84
C THR A 76 -1.57 -5.90 15.61
N LYS A 77 -1.10 -4.66 15.75
CA LYS A 77 -1.86 -3.59 16.40
C LYS A 77 -3.10 -3.20 15.59
N ILE A 78 -2.97 -3.11 14.25
CA ILE A 78 -4.10 -2.80 13.37
C ILE A 78 -5.18 -3.89 13.49
N VAL A 79 -4.79 -5.16 13.40
CA VAL A 79 -5.73 -6.28 13.53
C VAL A 79 -6.44 -6.25 14.89
N ALA A 80 -5.70 -6.09 15.98
CA ALA A 80 -6.28 -6.02 17.33
C ALA A 80 -7.28 -4.87 17.49
N GLU A 81 -6.95 -3.69 16.95
CA GLU A 81 -7.82 -2.49 17.04
C GLU A 81 -9.06 -2.61 16.16
N THR A 82 -8.99 -3.35 15.07
CA THR A 82 -10.09 -3.47 14.11
C THR A 82 -10.91 -4.75 14.24
N GLN A 83 -10.50 -5.68 15.11
CA GLN A 83 -11.15 -6.98 15.28
C GLN A 83 -12.65 -6.85 15.61
N GLN A 84 -13.03 -5.94 16.51
CA GLN A 84 -14.43 -5.74 16.91
C GLN A 84 -15.26 -5.03 15.83
N SER A 85 -14.66 -4.08 15.11
CA SER A 85 -15.35 -3.32 14.07
C SER A 85 -15.48 -4.08 12.75
N GLY A 86 -14.68 -5.14 12.55
CA GLY A 86 -14.59 -5.87 11.28
C GLY A 86 -14.01 -5.02 10.13
N ALA A 87 -13.31 -3.93 10.45
CA ALA A 87 -12.71 -3.05 9.45
C ALA A 87 -11.61 -3.77 8.67
N ARG A 88 -11.67 -3.71 7.34
CA ARG A 88 -10.75 -4.41 6.44
C ARG A 88 -10.17 -3.52 5.36
N THR A 89 -10.61 -2.27 5.28
CA THR A 89 -10.08 -1.30 4.32
C THR A 89 -9.35 -0.19 5.04
N PHE A 90 -8.11 0.10 4.60
CA PHE A 90 -7.21 1.05 5.25
C PHE A 90 -6.68 2.05 4.25
N LEU A 91 -6.91 3.35 4.48
CA LEU A 91 -6.28 4.43 3.75
C LEU A 91 -4.96 4.80 4.43
N ILE A 92 -3.88 4.73 3.68
CA ILE A 92 -2.58 5.23 4.12
C ILE A 92 -2.40 6.62 3.54
N THR A 93 -2.39 7.62 4.39
CA THR A 93 -2.23 9.03 4.00
C THR A 93 -1.18 9.73 4.84
N SER A 94 -0.90 10.97 4.54
CA SER A 94 0.03 11.81 5.32
C SER A 94 -0.40 13.26 5.27
N THR A 95 0.22 14.10 6.07
CA THR A 95 -0.02 15.53 6.03
C THR A 95 0.56 16.13 4.76
N GLN A 96 1.81 15.78 4.42
CA GLN A 96 2.54 16.31 3.27
C GLN A 96 3.02 15.18 2.34
N SER A 97 3.38 15.56 1.11
CA SER A 97 4.04 14.66 0.18
C SER A 97 5.42 14.22 0.70
N ARG A 98 5.87 13.02 0.29
CA ARG A 98 7.18 12.42 0.62
C ARG A 98 7.40 11.99 2.09
N GLU A 99 6.38 11.92 2.93
CA GLU A 99 6.51 11.40 4.30
C GLU A 99 6.64 9.87 4.38
N GLY A 100 6.54 9.16 3.24
CA GLY A 100 6.74 7.69 3.15
C GLY A 100 5.46 6.88 3.13
N LYS A 101 4.34 7.45 2.63
CA LYS A 101 3.04 6.76 2.48
C LYS A 101 3.18 5.47 1.69
N THR A 102 3.67 5.54 0.45
CA THR A 102 3.83 4.38 -0.45
C THR A 102 4.73 3.31 0.15
N PHE A 103 5.85 3.71 0.76
CA PHE A 103 6.73 2.80 1.50
C PHE A 103 5.98 2.08 2.62
N THR A 104 5.16 2.82 3.39
CA THR A 104 4.38 2.26 4.49
C THR A 104 3.26 1.37 3.98
N ALA A 105 2.51 1.79 2.95
CA ALA A 105 1.41 1.03 2.37
C ALA A 105 1.90 -0.31 1.79
N LEU A 106 2.98 -0.30 1.02
CA LEU A 106 3.52 -1.49 0.38
C LEU A 106 4.08 -2.48 1.41
N ASN A 107 4.91 -2.02 2.35
CA ASN A 107 5.47 -2.89 3.38
C ASN A 107 4.41 -3.41 4.36
N LEU A 108 3.38 -2.62 4.65
CA LEU A 108 2.24 -3.07 5.45
C LEU A 108 1.43 -4.15 4.69
N ALA A 109 1.18 -3.96 3.39
CA ALA A 109 0.51 -4.95 2.55
C ALA A 109 1.27 -6.28 2.53
N ILE A 110 2.60 -6.23 2.40
CA ILE A 110 3.46 -7.42 2.49
C ILE A 110 3.38 -8.06 3.86
N ALA A 111 3.38 -7.27 4.94
CA ALA A 111 3.28 -7.79 6.30
C ALA A 111 1.94 -8.51 6.56
N PHE A 112 0.84 -8.01 5.98
CA PHE A 112 -0.46 -8.70 6.02
C PHE A 112 -0.46 -9.97 5.17
N ALA A 113 0.07 -9.93 3.94
CA ALA A 113 0.09 -11.05 3.02
C ALA A 113 0.95 -12.24 3.51
N ARG A 114 1.86 -12.01 4.46
CA ARG A 114 2.68 -13.05 5.08
C ARG A 114 1.93 -13.91 6.11
N GLU A 115 0.74 -13.48 6.53
CA GLU A 115 -0.10 -14.33 7.39
C GLU A 115 -0.88 -15.34 6.56
N VAL A 116 -1.01 -16.54 7.08
CA VAL A 116 -1.54 -17.69 6.31
C VAL A 116 -3.01 -17.49 5.94
N ASP A 117 -3.76 -16.77 6.78
CA ASP A 117 -5.22 -16.68 6.67
C ASP A 117 -5.69 -15.40 5.98
N HIS A 118 -4.77 -14.59 5.44
CA HIS A 118 -5.12 -13.28 4.87
C HIS A 118 -4.64 -13.14 3.43
N GLU A 119 -5.53 -12.58 2.61
CA GLU A 119 -5.19 -12.07 1.29
C GLU A 119 -5.24 -10.54 1.31
N VAL A 120 -4.43 -9.92 0.49
CA VAL A 120 -4.27 -8.47 0.47
C VAL A 120 -4.39 -7.93 -0.93
N LEU A 121 -5.17 -6.86 -1.07
CA LEU A 121 -5.20 -6.02 -2.25
C LEU A 121 -4.59 -4.66 -1.88
N LEU A 122 -3.45 -4.35 -2.48
CA LEU A 122 -2.88 -3.00 -2.46
C LEU A 122 -3.44 -2.22 -3.64
N VAL A 123 -3.95 -1.02 -3.39
CA VAL A 123 -4.53 -0.14 -4.42
C VAL A 123 -3.80 1.20 -4.42
N ASP A 124 -3.23 1.59 -5.55
CA ASP A 124 -2.68 2.94 -5.72
C ASP A 124 -3.82 3.91 -6.09
N VAL A 125 -4.07 4.89 -5.24
CA VAL A 125 -5.06 5.96 -5.46
C VAL A 125 -4.41 7.35 -5.41
N ASN A 126 -3.08 7.43 -5.49
CA ASN A 126 -2.32 8.68 -5.45
C ASN A 126 -2.12 9.23 -6.87
N VAL A 127 -3.14 9.91 -7.41
CA VAL A 127 -3.13 10.43 -8.78
C VAL A 127 -1.97 11.38 -9.04
N LYS A 128 -1.61 12.22 -8.06
CA LYS A 128 -0.55 13.22 -8.23
C LYS A 128 0.85 12.62 -8.31
N ASN A 129 1.08 11.54 -7.56
CA ASN A 129 2.40 10.91 -7.50
C ASN A 129 2.29 9.38 -7.33
N PRO A 130 1.75 8.65 -8.32
CA PRO A 130 1.67 7.21 -8.27
C PRO A 130 3.09 6.64 -8.24
N SER A 131 3.38 5.79 -7.27
CA SER A 131 4.76 5.35 -7.07
C SER A 131 4.93 3.89 -6.66
N VAL A 132 3.85 3.14 -6.45
CA VAL A 132 3.94 1.72 -6.06
C VAL A 132 4.65 0.89 -7.13
N LEU A 133 4.30 1.05 -8.41
CA LEU A 133 4.97 0.35 -9.52
C LEU A 133 6.47 0.63 -9.55
N LYS A 134 6.86 1.90 -9.36
CA LYS A 134 8.28 2.29 -9.30
C LYS A 134 9.02 1.61 -8.15
N HIS A 135 8.39 1.48 -6.97
CA HIS A 135 9.00 0.80 -5.82
C HIS A 135 9.18 -0.70 -6.05
N LEU A 136 8.38 -1.29 -6.93
CA LEU A 136 8.48 -2.68 -7.35
C LEU A 136 9.36 -2.87 -8.58
N GLY A 137 9.76 -1.79 -9.27
CA GLY A 137 10.50 -1.84 -10.53
C GLY A 137 9.69 -2.44 -11.67
N ILE A 138 8.39 -2.19 -11.65
CA ILE A 138 7.43 -2.62 -12.68
C ILE A 138 7.07 -1.40 -13.53
N ASP A 139 7.04 -1.58 -14.84
CA ASP A 139 6.63 -0.55 -15.80
C ASP A 139 5.16 -0.18 -15.63
N GLU A 140 4.74 0.96 -16.18
CA GLU A 140 3.35 1.42 -16.14
C GLU A 140 2.39 0.35 -16.66
N GLN A 141 1.28 0.17 -15.94
CA GLN A 141 0.26 -0.83 -16.20
C GLN A 141 -1.12 -0.19 -16.20
N PRO A 142 -2.09 -0.74 -16.97
CA PRO A 142 -3.50 -0.39 -16.79
C PRO A 142 -3.96 -0.62 -15.35
N GLY A 143 -4.91 0.17 -14.88
CA GLY A 143 -5.32 0.10 -13.48
C GLY A 143 -6.66 0.73 -13.16
N LEU A 144 -6.78 1.30 -11.98
CA LEU A 144 -8.03 1.83 -11.43
C LEU A 144 -8.69 2.90 -12.32
N LEU A 145 -7.91 3.86 -12.83
CA LEU A 145 -8.45 4.93 -13.68
C LEU A 145 -9.00 4.39 -15.00
N ASP A 146 -8.39 3.33 -15.54
CA ASP A 146 -8.85 2.67 -16.76
C ASP A 146 -10.20 1.96 -16.50
N CYS A 147 -10.37 1.31 -15.33
CA CYS A 147 -11.67 0.79 -14.92
C CYS A 147 -12.74 1.88 -14.80
N LEU A 148 -12.37 3.03 -14.20
CA LEU A 148 -13.29 4.12 -13.94
C LEU A 148 -13.69 4.85 -15.23
N HIS A 149 -12.77 4.98 -16.19
CA HIS A 149 -13.00 5.65 -17.46
C HIS A 149 -13.72 4.74 -18.47
N ASP A 150 -13.16 3.56 -18.74
CA ASP A 150 -13.56 2.70 -19.84
C ASP A 150 -14.55 1.61 -19.43
N ASN A 151 -14.94 1.53 -18.16
CA ASN A 151 -15.74 0.44 -17.58
C ASN A 151 -15.09 -0.95 -17.76
N ALA A 152 -13.77 -1.00 -17.89
CA ALA A 152 -13.06 -2.26 -18.00
C ALA A 152 -13.21 -3.10 -16.71
N PRO A 153 -13.26 -4.44 -16.82
CA PRO A 153 -13.38 -5.29 -15.65
C PRO A 153 -12.20 -5.09 -14.68
N LEU A 154 -12.51 -4.96 -13.40
CA LEU A 154 -11.49 -4.81 -12.35
C LEU A 154 -10.47 -5.96 -12.35
N SER A 155 -10.94 -7.19 -12.63
CA SER A 155 -10.10 -8.39 -12.72
C SER A 155 -8.95 -8.27 -13.69
N ASP A 156 -9.17 -7.56 -14.80
CA ASP A 156 -8.18 -7.43 -15.89
C ASP A 156 -7.07 -6.42 -15.55
N MET A 157 -7.31 -5.58 -14.55
CA MET A 157 -6.38 -4.55 -14.08
C MET A 157 -5.50 -5.04 -12.93
N LEU A 158 -5.82 -6.18 -12.34
CA LEU A 158 -5.07 -6.71 -11.20
C LEU A 158 -3.74 -7.34 -11.62
N ILE A 159 -2.74 -7.15 -10.77
CA ILE A 159 -1.40 -7.68 -10.93
C ILE A 159 -1.04 -8.54 -9.72
N CYS A 160 -0.43 -9.70 -9.97
CA CYS A 160 0.32 -10.48 -8.98
C CYS A 160 1.80 -10.09 -9.07
N PRO A 161 2.36 -9.32 -8.14
CA PRO A 161 3.73 -8.82 -8.24
C PRO A 161 4.80 -9.86 -7.81
N GLY A 162 4.50 -11.15 -7.86
CA GLY A 162 5.41 -12.21 -7.39
C GLY A 162 5.49 -12.36 -5.87
N ILE A 163 4.60 -11.70 -5.13
CA ILE A 163 4.51 -11.78 -3.67
C ILE A 163 3.26 -12.59 -3.32
N GLU A 164 3.45 -13.70 -2.61
CA GLU A 164 2.37 -14.62 -2.25
C GLU A 164 1.25 -13.90 -1.50
N ARG A 165 0.00 -14.16 -1.87
CA ARG A 165 -1.22 -13.57 -1.27
C ARG A 165 -1.35 -12.04 -1.37
N LEU A 166 -0.52 -11.39 -2.19
CA LEU A 166 -0.62 -9.98 -2.49
C LEU A 166 -1.08 -9.77 -3.94
N LEU A 167 -2.18 -9.08 -4.10
CA LEU A 167 -2.59 -8.46 -5.35
C LEU A 167 -2.31 -6.97 -5.33
N PHE A 168 -2.07 -6.44 -6.49
CA PHE A 168 -1.91 -5.01 -6.66
C PHE A 168 -2.83 -4.48 -7.77
N LEU A 169 -3.52 -3.39 -7.48
CA LEU A 169 -4.27 -2.60 -8.44
C LEU A 169 -3.52 -1.29 -8.68
N PRO A 170 -2.83 -1.14 -9.82
CA PRO A 170 -2.17 0.11 -10.18
C PRO A 170 -3.17 1.25 -10.29
N LEU A 171 -2.68 2.49 -10.24
CA LEU A 171 -3.51 3.64 -10.55
C LEU A 171 -4.01 3.60 -12.00
N GLY A 172 -3.17 3.15 -12.92
CA GLY A 172 -3.46 3.08 -14.36
C GLY A 172 -2.70 4.11 -15.18
N CYS A 173 -2.71 3.89 -16.50
CA CYS A 173 -2.07 4.73 -17.51
C CYS A 173 -3.02 5.78 -18.09
N GLY A 174 -4.22 5.93 -17.53
CA GLY A 174 -5.33 6.68 -18.10
C GLY A 174 -4.92 7.99 -18.76
N ARG A 175 -5.41 8.24 -19.98
CA ARG A 175 -5.09 9.41 -20.83
C ARG A 175 -5.31 10.74 -20.11
N LEU A 176 -6.15 10.75 -19.08
CA LEU A 176 -6.41 11.88 -18.20
C LEU A 176 -6.26 11.38 -16.77
N LYS A 177 -5.24 11.85 -16.06
CA LYS A 177 -5.14 11.69 -14.61
C LYS A 177 -6.21 12.56 -13.93
N ASP A 178 -7.47 12.18 -14.12
CA ASP A 178 -8.62 12.93 -13.62
C ASP A 178 -8.91 12.52 -12.16
N GLU A 179 -8.47 13.35 -11.23
CA GLU A 179 -8.75 13.19 -9.80
C GLU A 179 -10.26 13.12 -9.51
N ALA A 180 -11.09 13.75 -10.35
CA ALA A 180 -12.54 13.73 -10.16
C ALA A 180 -13.13 12.31 -10.27
N LEU A 181 -12.46 11.40 -10.98
CA LEU A 181 -12.89 10.00 -11.07
C LEU A 181 -12.85 9.29 -9.70
N LEU A 182 -11.89 9.62 -8.84
CA LEU A 182 -11.82 9.06 -7.48
C LEU A 182 -13.00 9.48 -6.60
N ARG A 183 -13.66 10.59 -6.92
CA ARG A 183 -14.83 11.13 -6.20
C ARG A 183 -16.15 10.70 -6.83
N SER A 184 -16.10 9.94 -7.92
CA SER A 184 -17.27 9.57 -8.71
C SER A 184 -18.12 8.47 -8.04
N ARG A 185 -19.37 8.34 -8.50
CA ARG A 185 -20.23 7.20 -8.14
C ARG A 185 -19.64 5.87 -8.63
N LYS A 186 -18.89 5.87 -9.74
CA LYS A 186 -18.20 4.68 -10.24
C LYS A 186 -17.15 4.19 -9.24
N MET A 187 -16.36 5.09 -8.67
CA MET A 187 -15.38 4.72 -7.64
C MET A 187 -16.03 4.05 -6.44
N ARG A 188 -17.17 4.58 -5.97
CA ARG A 188 -17.96 3.91 -4.90
C ARG A 188 -18.40 2.50 -5.30
N GLY A 189 -18.83 2.32 -6.55
CA GLY A 189 -19.18 1.00 -7.08
C GLY A 189 -17.99 0.03 -7.07
N VAL A 190 -16.84 0.48 -7.53
CA VAL A 190 -15.60 -0.32 -7.55
C VAL A 190 -15.14 -0.66 -6.11
N LEU A 191 -15.19 0.29 -5.18
CA LEU A 191 -14.89 0.04 -3.77
C LEU A 191 -15.81 -1.01 -3.14
N ASN A 192 -17.12 -0.90 -3.41
CA ASN A 192 -18.09 -1.89 -2.93
C ASN A 192 -17.84 -3.27 -3.55
N GLN A 193 -17.49 -3.33 -4.84
CA GLN A 193 -17.11 -4.59 -5.48
C GLN A 193 -15.90 -5.23 -4.82
N MET A 194 -14.85 -4.45 -4.55
CA MET A 194 -13.66 -4.92 -3.83
C MET A 194 -14.01 -5.43 -2.43
N LYS A 195 -14.78 -4.67 -1.64
CA LYS A 195 -15.19 -5.02 -0.27
C LYS A 195 -16.01 -6.30 -0.21
N ASN A 196 -16.84 -6.54 -1.21
CA ASN A 196 -17.75 -7.69 -1.25
C ASN A 196 -17.17 -8.92 -1.96
N CYS A 197 -16.01 -8.79 -2.57
CA CYS A 197 -15.35 -9.88 -3.27
C CYS A 197 -15.05 -11.06 -2.35
N ARG A 198 -14.49 -10.78 -1.17
CA ARG A 198 -14.15 -11.79 -0.16
C ARG A 198 -14.21 -11.21 1.26
N LYS A 199 -14.61 -12.06 2.22
CA LYS A 199 -14.69 -11.65 3.65
C LYS A 199 -13.32 -11.60 4.34
N ASP A 200 -12.33 -12.31 3.84
CA ASP A 200 -10.96 -12.43 4.37
C ASP A 200 -9.94 -11.52 3.64
N LEU A 201 -10.41 -10.68 2.71
CA LEU A 201 -9.57 -9.75 1.95
C LEU A 201 -9.35 -8.45 2.74
N TYR A 202 -8.10 -8.12 2.99
CA TYR A 202 -7.68 -6.79 3.43
C TYR A 202 -7.35 -5.91 2.24
N ILE A 203 -7.80 -4.66 2.26
CA ILE A 203 -7.56 -3.70 1.18
C ILE A 203 -6.81 -2.50 1.74
N ILE A 204 -5.61 -2.26 1.21
CA ILE A 204 -4.75 -1.14 1.62
C ILE A 204 -4.68 -0.15 0.45
N PHE A 205 -5.05 1.09 0.71
CA PHE A 205 -5.00 2.17 -0.27
C PHE A 205 -3.78 3.06 -0.02
N ASP A 206 -2.88 3.17 -1.01
CA ASP A 206 -1.82 4.18 -1.02
C ASP A 206 -2.39 5.51 -1.51
N GLY A 207 -2.73 6.38 -0.58
CA GLY A 207 -3.45 7.62 -0.85
C GLY A 207 -2.56 8.84 -1.04
N PRO A 208 -3.14 9.95 -1.55
CA PRO A 208 -2.46 11.24 -1.61
C PRO A 208 -2.28 11.85 -0.22
N ALA A 209 -1.42 12.87 -0.10
CA ALA A 209 -1.31 13.66 1.12
C ALA A 209 -2.48 14.62 1.26
N LEU A 210 -2.82 15.02 2.50
CA LEU A 210 -3.91 15.96 2.75
C LEU A 210 -3.64 17.35 2.13
N THR A 211 -2.38 17.77 2.06
CA THR A 211 -1.98 19.03 1.39
C THR A 211 -2.07 18.96 -0.13
N ASP A 212 -2.16 17.77 -0.71
CA ASP A 212 -2.24 17.61 -2.16
C ASP A 212 -3.65 17.88 -2.72
N GLY A 213 -4.66 17.98 -1.87
CA GLY A 213 -6.04 18.26 -2.24
C GLY A 213 -7.05 17.55 -1.35
N ILE A 214 -8.31 17.52 -1.80
CA ILE A 214 -9.42 16.95 -1.03
C ILE A 214 -9.58 15.42 -1.20
N ASP A 215 -8.81 14.80 -2.09
CA ASP A 215 -9.04 13.39 -2.47
C ASP A 215 -8.84 12.43 -1.30
N ALA A 216 -7.81 12.67 -0.45
CA ALA A 216 -7.61 11.86 0.75
C ALA A 216 -8.81 11.95 1.71
N ILE A 217 -9.41 13.13 1.85
CA ILE A 217 -10.59 13.37 2.69
C ILE A 217 -11.79 12.59 2.14
N VAL A 218 -12.08 12.76 0.84
CA VAL A 218 -13.20 12.08 0.19
C VAL A 218 -13.04 10.56 0.20
N LEU A 219 -11.83 10.05 -0.04
CA LEU A 219 -11.55 8.62 0.04
C LEU A 219 -11.75 8.07 1.45
N SER A 220 -11.37 8.82 2.48
CA SER A 220 -11.54 8.41 3.88
C SER A 220 -13.00 8.17 4.26
N ASP A 221 -13.96 8.85 3.59
CA ASP A 221 -15.38 8.64 3.83
C ASP A 221 -15.86 7.24 3.44
N PHE A 222 -15.22 6.63 2.44
CA PHE A 222 -15.61 5.31 1.92
C PHE A 222 -14.79 4.15 2.46
N ILE A 223 -13.66 4.45 3.09
CA ILE A 223 -12.72 3.49 3.66
C ILE A 223 -12.98 3.35 5.15
N ASP A 224 -12.78 2.14 5.70
CA ASP A 224 -13.16 1.86 7.09
C ASP A 224 -12.29 2.60 8.10
N LYS A 225 -10.96 2.64 7.85
CA LYS A 225 -10.00 3.28 8.77
C LYS A 225 -8.88 4.00 8.00
N THR A 226 -8.33 5.05 8.60
CA THR A 226 -7.23 5.85 8.06
C THR A 226 -6.01 5.77 8.98
N LEU A 227 -4.84 5.47 8.41
CA LEU A 227 -3.54 5.47 9.07
C LEU A 227 -2.70 6.62 8.52
N PHE A 228 -2.25 7.49 9.42
CA PHE A 228 -1.36 8.58 9.06
C PHE A 228 0.11 8.15 9.03
N VAL A 229 0.85 8.62 8.05
CA VAL A 229 2.30 8.56 8.02
C VAL A 229 2.84 9.96 8.23
N VAL A 230 3.68 10.13 9.23
CA VAL A 230 4.23 11.43 9.64
C VAL A 230 5.75 11.33 9.66
N GLU A 231 6.43 12.22 8.96
CA GLU A 231 7.88 12.32 9.05
C GLU A 231 8.29 12.90 10.41
N HIS A 232 9.17 12.17 11.11
CA HIS A 232 9.63 12.58 12.43
C HIS A 232 10.35 13.94 12.37
N GLY A 233 9.85 14.91 13.14
CA GLY A 233 10.44 16.25 13.23
C GLY A 233 10.10 17.19 12.06
N ALA A 234 9.39 16.74 11.01
CA ALA A 234 9.08 17.58 9.85
C ALA A 234 7.83 18.45 10.05
N ILE A 235 6.91 18.03 10.91
CA ILE A 235 5.63 18.71 11.12
C ILE A 235 5.46 19.18 12.56
N LYS A 236 4.95 20.40 12.71
CA LYS A 236 4.54 20.93 14.00
C LYS A 236 3.21 20.29 14.43
N GLN A 237 3.04 20.05 15.73
CA GLN A 237 1.86 19.39 16.30
C GLN A 237 0.54 20.05 15.90
N HIS A 238 0.49 21.38 15.82
CA HIS A 238 -0.74 22.08 15.43
C HIS A 238 -1.13 21.83 13.96
N ALA A 239 -0.15 21.78 13.04
CA ALA A 239 -0.41 21.50 11.63
C ALA A 239 -0.90 20.06 11.40
N LEU A 240 -0.38 19.10 12.18
CA LEU A 240 -0.91 17.74 12.19
C LEU A 240 -2.35 17.71 12.73
N ALA A 241 -2.63 18.41 13.83
CA ALA A 241 -3.96 18.46 14.43
C ALA A 241 -4.99 19.11 13.47
N GLU A 242 -4.61 20.16 12.77
CA GLU A 242 -5.44 20.80 11.74
C GLU A 242 -5.74 19.84 10.58
N ALA A 243 -4.72 19.19 10.04
CA ALA A 243 -4.88 18.22 8.94
C ALA A 243 -5.80 17.05 9.34
N VAL A 244 -5.60 16.51 10.53
CA VAL A 244 -6.43 15.42 11.10
C VAL A 244 -7.87 15.90 11.36
N GLY A 245 -8.06 17.19 11.69
CA GLY A 245 -9.37 17.79 11.96
C GLY A 245 -10.34 17.75 10.76
N HIS A 246 -9.84 17.55 9.54
CA HIS A 246 -10.67 17.40 8.35
C HIS A 246 -11.24 15.99 8.14
N LEU A 247 -10.81 15.02 8.95
CA LEU A 247 -11.22 13.62 8.84
C LEU A 247 -12.14 13.22 9.99
N ASP A 248 -12.94 12.19 9.73
CA ASP A 248 -13.75 11.56 10.78
C ASP A 248 -12.80 10.91 11.81
N LYS A 249 -12.87 11.42 13.05
CA LYS A 249 -12.00 10.98 14.15
C LYS A 249 -12.20 9.50 14.49
N ASP A 250 -13.40 8.97 14.34
CA ASP A 250 -13.72 7.58 14.63
C ASP A 250 -13.09 6.61 13.60
N LYS A 251 -12.72 7.14 12.45
CA LYS A 251 -12.01 6.38 11.41
C LYS A 251 -10.49 6.47 11.52
N ILE A 252 -9.95 7.33 12.37
CA ILE A 252 -8.50 7.45 12.53
C ILE A 252 -7.97 6.30 13.37
N LEU A 253 -7.15 5.46 12.74
CA LEU A 253 -6.53 4.31 13.39
C LEU A 253 -5.30 4.71 14.23
N GLY A 254 -4.57 5.75 13.79
CA GLY A 254 -3.37 6.24 14.45
C GLY A 254 -2.36 6.82 13.49
N ALA A 255 -1.11 6.96 13.96
CA ALA A 255 -0.02 7.50 13.17
C ALA A 255 1.24 6.62 13.23
N VAL A 256 1.93 6.54 12.09
CA VAL A 256 3.24 5.94 11.93
C VAL A 256 4.26 7.06 11.81
N PHE A 257 5.17 7.18 12.77
CA PHE A 257 6.29 8.10 12.67
C PHE A 257 7.41 7.47 11.87
N ASN A 258 7.66 8.02 10.69
CA ASN A 258 8.65 7.55 9.72
C ASN A 258 9.91 8.43 9.74
N LYS A 259 11.00 7.95 9.14
CA LYS A 259 12.28 8.67 8.96
C LYS A 259 12.91 9.19 10.26
N ARG A 260 12.66 8.56 11.38
CA ARG A 260 13.35 8.91 12.62
C ARG A 260 14.83 8.48 12.54
N VAL A 261 15.72 9.45 12.51
CA VAL A 261 17.18 9.21 12.71
C VAL A 261 17.39 8.91 14.19
N VAL A 262 18.03 7.79 14.50
CA VAL A 262 18.41 7.37 15.85
C VAL A 262 19.89 7.67 16.05
#